data_3eb8130039644c978f49b2c531eebc48
#
_entry.id   3eb8130039644c978f49b2c531eebc48
#
_cell.length_a   1.000
_cell.length_b   1.000
_cell.length_c   1.000
_cell.angle_alpha   90.00
_cell.angle_beta   90.00
_cell.angle_gamma   90.00
#
_symmetry.space_group_name_H-M   'P 1'
#
loop_
_entity.id
_entity.type
_entity.pdbx_description
1 polymer ?
#
loop_
_entity_poly.entity_id
_entity_poly.type
_entity_poly.pdbx_seq_one_letter_code
_entity_poly.pdbx_strand_id
1 'polypeptide(L)'
;MKQKTIGLALIFLSLGVLGFWEFWGRENLSYEDVLVFRTDVVRGTAVEKNMLEIRKMDKPGSGALLEENLNQILGLETVQYVPEGAPLHMEYFQNPALAVGGETGQLILSIPNQWLMSFPQTLRRGDEVSFYCEGKVVASAPVAYVRDSSNQEVLSGDEARLDATAPVSLIEIVVDESKALKLGKLADQGKRFVLLYS
;
A
#
# COMPACT_ATOMS: atom_id res chain seq x y z
N MET A 1 28.28 -7.04 -63.58
CA MET A 1 28.26 -5.79 -62.78
C MET A 1 26.98 -5.58 -61.97
N LYS A 2 25.76 -5.80 -62.53
CA LYS A 2 24.46 -5.57 -61.85
C LYS A 2 24.28 -6.34 -60.51
N GLN A 3 24.77 -7.59 -60.40
CA GLN A 3 24.62 -8.38 -59.16
C GLN A 3 25.47 -7.86 -57.99
N LYS A 4 26.64 -7.28 -58.24
CA LYS A 4 27.49 -6.71 -57.20
C LYS A 4 26.91 -5.40 -56.65
N THR A 5 26.27 -4.60 -57.51
CA THR A 5 25.56 -3.35 -57.11
C THR A 5 24.31 -3.64 -56.30
N ILE A 6 23.57 -4.71 -56.61
CA ILE A 6 22.41 -5.14 -55.83
C ILE A 6 22.85 -5.62 -54.43
N GLY A 7 23.91 -6.42 -54.34
CA GLY A 7 24.43 -6.89 -53.05
C GLY A 7 24.91 -5.72 -52.16
N LEU A 8 25.57 -4.74 -52.73
CA LEU A 8 26.01 -3.56 -52.00
C LEU A 8 24.84 -2.70 -51.50
N ALA A 9 23.81 -2.53 -52.34
CA ALA A 9 22.58 -1.81 -51.96
C ALA A 9 21.86 -2.51 -50.81
N LEU A 10 21.76 -3.83 -50.80
CA LEU A 10 21.17 -4.60 -49.73
C LEU A 10 21.91 -4.46 -48.37
N ILE A 11 23.27 -4.42 -48.45
CA ILE A 11 24.10 -4.20 -47.25
C ILE A 11 23.82 -2.79 -46.67
N PHE A 12 23.80 -1.76 -47.49
CA PHE A 12 23.48 -0.40 -47.02
C PHE A 12 22.06 -0.28 -46.49
N LEU A 13 21.10 -0.93 -47.11
CA LEU A 13 19.72 -0.98 -46.61
C LEU A 13 19.64 -1.65 -45.24
N SER A 14 20.32 -2.80 -45.08
CA SER A 14 20.39 -3.54 -43.80
C SER A 14 21.03 -2.71 -42.71
N LEU A 15 22.14 -2.05 -42.99
CA LEU A 15 22.78 -1.13 -42.03
C LEU A 15 21.92 0.07 -41.70
N GLY A 16 21.19 0.62 -42.69
CA GLY A 16 20.23 1.70 -42.45
C GLY A 16 19.07 1.30 -41.55
N VAL A 17 18.51 0.10 -41.77
CA VAL A 17 17.43 -0.44 -40.92
C VAL A 17 17.94 -0.72 -39.51
N LEU A 18 19.14 -1.30 -39.35
CA LEU A 18 19.75 -1.55 -38.03
C LEU A 18 20.05 -0.24 -37.32
N GLY A 19 20.60 0.75 -38.03
CA GLY A 19 20.84 2.08 -37.45
C GLY A 19 19.54 2.77 -37.03
N PHE A 20 18.51 2.74 -37.87
CA PHE A 20 17.21 3.30 -37.54
C PHE A 20 16.59 2.62 -36.32
N TRP A 21 16.68 1.27 -36.26
CA TRP A 21 16.18 0.52 -35.09
C TRP A 21 16.95 0.91 -33.82
N GLU A 22 18.28 0.95 -33.85
CA GLU A 22 19.10 1.22 -32.65
C GLU A 22 18.91 2.68 -32.14
N PHE A 23 18.84 3.66 -33.05
CA PHE A 23 18.80 5.08 -32.66
C PHE A 23 17.39 5.63 -32.44
N TRP A 24 16.38 5.02 -33.05
CA TRP A 24 15.01 5.51 -32.96
C TRP A 24 13.99 4.45 -32.56
N GLY A 25 14.04 3.28 -33.16
CA GLY A 25 13.06 2.23 -32.97
C GLY A 25 13.08 1.68 -31.55
N ARG A 26 14.25 1.43 -31.01
CA ARG A 26 14.41 0.89 -29.67
C ARG A 26 13.88 1.86 -28.62
N GLU A 27 14.24 3.12 -28.70
CA GLU A 27 13.83 4.14 -27.74
C GLU A 27 12.33 4.44 -27.79
N ASN A 28 11.70 4.44 -28.97
CA ASN A 28 10.31 4.79 -29.15
C ASN A 28 9.33 3.60 -29.13
N LEU A 29 9.82 2.37 -29.41
CA LEU A 29 8.96 1.18 -29.53
C LEU A 29 9.16 0.16 -28.40
N SER A 30 10.28 0.21 -27.68
CA SER A 30 10.59 -0.76 -26.64
C SER A 30 10.61 -0.17 -25.23
N TYR A 31 10.68 1.15 -25.09
CA TYR A 31 10.69 1.82 -23.79
C TYR A 31 9.28 2.29 -23.43
N GLU A 32 8.93 2.10 -22.18
CA GLU A 32 7.68 2.60 -21.58
C GLU A 32 7.98 3.66 -20.54
N ASP A 33 7.14 4.68 -20.45
CA ASP A 33 7.23 5.74 -19.45
C ASP A 33 6.56 5.27 -18.16
N VAL A 34 7.37 4.80 -17.21
CA VAL A 34 6.90 4.21 -15.94
C VAL A 34 7.06 5.18 -14.78
N LEU A 35 6.18 5.05 -13.80
CA LEU A 35 6.29 5.75 -12.53
C LEU A 35 7.33 5.08 -11.64
N VAL A 36 8.20 5.90 -11.03
CA VAL A 36 9.20 5.48 -10.06
C VAL A 36 9.27 6.48 -8.92
N PHE A 37 9.80 6.08 -7.77
CA PHE A 37 10.16 7.03 -6.72
C PHE A 37 11.52 7.67 -6.99
N ARG A 38 11.64 8.95 -6.63
CA ARG A 38 12.88 9.75 -6.72
C ARG A 38 13.92 9.38 -5.67
N THR A 39 13.49 8.79 -4.58
CA THR A 39 14.31 8.36 -3.45
C THR A 39 13.74 7.07 -2.87
N ASP A 40 14.52 6.39 -2.05
CA ASP A 40 14.05 5.23 -1.30
C ASP A 40 12.83 5.59 -0.45
N VAL A 41 11.81 4.74 -0.47
CA VAL A 41 10.57 4.96 0.28
C VAL A 41 10.33 3.77 1.21
N VAL A 42 10.14 4.07 2.49
CA VAL A 42 9.86 3.05 3.50
C VAL A 42 8.36 2.72 3.54
N ARG A 43 8.03 1.55 4.08
CA ARG A 43 6.66 1.12 4.31
C ARG A 43 5.88 2.15 5.14
N GLY A 44 4.60 2.34 4.80
CA GLY A 44 3.69 3.25 5.51
C GLY A 44 3.86 4.71 5.12
N THR A 45 4.62 5.01 4.07
CA THR A 45 4.78 6.37 3.57
C THR A 45 3.62 6.71 2.65
N ALA A 46 2.92 7.82 2.94
CA ALA A 46 1.90 8.35 2.04
C ALA A 46 2.54 8.91 0.76
N VAL A 47 2.00 8.52 -0.38
CA VAL A 47 2.54 8.90 -1.70
C VAL A 47 2.14 10.33 -2.04
N GLU A 48 3.13 11.18 -2.20
CA GLU A 48 2.97 12.55 -2.68
C GLU A 48 3.52 12.71 -4.09
N LYS A 49 2.95 13.64 -4.86
CA LYS A 49 3.35 13.89 -6.25
C LYS A 49 4.84 14.27 -6.40
N ASN A 50 5.40 14.99 -5.43
CA ASN A 50 6.81 15.42 -5.44
C ASN A 50 7.80 14.26 -5.26
N MET A 51 7.33 13.11 -4.74
CA MET A 51 8.13 11.89 -4.56
C MET A 51 8.25 11.06 -5.85
N LEU A 52 7.43 11.35 -6.85
CA LEU A 52 7.32 10.58 -8.06
C LEU A 52 8.06 11.23 -9.23
N GLU A 53 8.59 10.41 -10.12
CA GLU A 53 9.09 10.81 -11.43
C GLU A 53 8.71 9.78 -12.49
N ILE A 54 8.72 10.22 -13.75
CA ILE A 54 8.52 9.34 -14.90
C ILE A 54 9.91 8.99 -15.45
N ARG A 55 10.16 7.70 -15.62
CA ARG A 55 11.42 7.20 -16.16
C ARG A 55 11.17 6.23 -17.31
N LYS A 56 11.88 6.42 -18.42
CA LYS A 56 11.84 5.47 -19.54
C LYS A 56 12.57 4.20 -19.20
N MET A 57 11.91 3.05 -19.32
CA MET A 57 12.48 1.74 -19.06
C MET A 57 12.20 0.76 -20.20
N ASP A 58 13.20 -0.06 -20.52
CA ASP A 58 13.05 -1.19 -21.43
C ASP A 58 12.45 -2.36 -20.64
N LYS A 59 11.24 -2.80 -21.02
CA LYS A 59 10.52 -3.93 -20.41
C LYS A 59 10.37 -3.81 -18.88
N PRO A 60 9.63 -2.83 -18.37
CA PRO A 60 9.50 -2.58 -16.93
C PRO A 60 8.81 -3.69 -16.14
N GLY A 61 8.35 -4.75 -16.81
CA GLY A 61 7.56 -5.83 -16.24
C GLY A 61 6.05 -5.62 -16.45
N SER A 62 5.31 -6.73 -16.47
CA SER A 62 3.85 -6.65 -16.57
C SER A 62 3.25 -6.03 -15.31
N GLY A 63 2.41 -5.01 -15.47
CA GLY A 63 1.73 -4.35 -14.35
C GLY A 63 2.51 -3.17 -13.74
N ALA A 64 3.62 -2.74 -14.34
CA ALA A 64 4.25 -1.49 -13.98
C ALA A 64 3.29 -0.31 -14.20
N LEU A 65 3.24 0.62 -13.27
CA LEU A 65 2.36 1.79 -13.35
C LEU A 65 2.95 2.81 -14.31
N LEU A 66 2.11 3.26 -15.26
CA LEU A 66 2.44 4.28 -16.23
C LEU A 66 2.03 5.67 -15.73
N GLU A 67 2.41 6.73 -16.44
CA GLU A 67 2.04 8.11 -16.10
C GLU A 67 0.54 8.29 -15.87
N GLU A 68 -0.31 7.63 -16.65
CA GLU A 68 -1.77 7.69 -16.56
C GLU A 68 -2.32 7.16 -15.21
N ASN A 69 -1.56 6.32 -14.53
CA ASN A 69 -1.92 5.76 -13.23
C ASN A 69 -1.53 6.65 -12.04
N LEU A 70 -0.84 7.78 -12.28
CA LEU A 70 -0.34 8.68 -11.24
C LEU A 70 -1.43 9.05 -10.22
N ASN A 71 -2.60 9.45 -10.70
CA ASN A 71 -3.70 9.87 -9.82
C ASN A 71 -4.31 8.73 -9.00
N GLN A 72 -4.06 7.47 -9.37
CA GLN A 72 -4.60 6.30 -8.66
C GLN A 72 -3.79 6.00 -7.40
N ILE A 73 -2.52 6.39 -7.35
CA ILE A 73 -1.62 6.11 -6.23
C ILE A 73 -1.39 7.31 -5.31
N LEU A 74 -1.77 8.52 -5.72
CA LEU A 74 -1.64 9.70 -4.85
C LEU A 74 -2.49 9.56 -3.59
N GLY A 75 -1.85 9.77 -2.43
CA GLY A 75 -2.47 9.62 -1.12
C GLY A 75 -2.57 8.18 -0.62
N LEU A 76 -2.23 7.17 -1.42
CA LEU A 76 -2.08 5.80 -0.93
C LEU A 76 -0.82 5.67 -0.07
N GLU A 77 -0.76 4.66 0.77
CA GLU A 77 0.42 4.32 1.57
C GLU A 77 1.16 3.12 0.98
N THR A 78 2.51 3.14 1.08
CA THR A 78 3.33 1.99 0.68
C THR A 78 3.20 0.83 1.67
N VAL A 79 3.01 -0.40 1.15
CA VAL A 79 2.92 -1.63 1.99
C VAL A 79 4.28 -2.25 2.27
N GLN A 80 5.33 -1.80 1.57
CA GLN A 80 6.69 -2.32 1.66
C GLN A 80 7.73 -1.22 1.41
N TYR A 81 9.00 -1.55 1.64
CA TYR A 81 10.11 -0.72 1.17
C TYR A 81 10.17 -0.77 -0.36
N VAL A 82 10.31 0.40 -0.99
CA VAL A 82 10.48 0.54 -2.45
C VAL A 82 11.74 1.34 -2.71
N PRO A 83 12.75 0.76 -3.39
CA PRO A 83 14.00 1.45 -3.68
C PRO A 83 13.80 2.54 -4.74
N GLU A 84 14.66 3.56 -4.70
CA GLU A 84 14.75 4.61 -5.72
C GLU A 84 14.80 4.03 -7.13
N GLY A 85 14.02 4.57 -8.05
CA GLY A 85 14.03 4.22 -9.46
C GLY A 85 13.46 2.84 -9.80
N ALA A 86 12.92 2.09 -8.84
CA ALA A 86 12.22 0.84 -9.14
C ALA A 86 10.86 1.13 -9.79
N PRO A 87 10.43 0.35 -10.83
CA PRO A 87 9.09 0.46 -11.38
C PRO A 87 8.04 0.25 -10.30
N LEU A 88 7.04 1.12 -10.25
CA LEU A 88 5.96 1.00 -9.28
C LEU A 88 4.90 0.02 -9.78
N HIS A 89 4.33 -0.76 -8.86
CA HIS A 89 3.22 -1.68 -9.11
C HIS A 89 2.09 -1.39 -8.13
N MET A 90 0.83 -1.60 -8.55
CA MET A 90 -0.33 -1.29 -7.69
C MET A 90 -0.30 -2.07 -6.36
N GLU A 91 0.26 -3.27 -6.35
CA GLU A 91 0.43 -4.12 -5.16
C GLU A 91 1.36 -3.51 -4.09
N TYR A 92 2.16 -2.49 -4.43
CA TYR A 92 3.01 -1.78 -3.47
C TYR A 92 2.23 -0.77 -2.63
N PHE A 93 0.95 -0.58 -2.92
CA PHE A 93 0.13 0.47 -2.32
C PHE A 93 -1.14 -0.09 -1.69
N GLN A 94 -1.58 0.57 -0.65
CA GLN A 94 -2.88 0.34 -0.02
C GLN A 94 -3.54 1.68 0.27
N ASN A 95 -4.86 1.66 0.45
CA ASN A 95 -5.53 2.82 0.99
C ASN A 95 -4.90 3.17 2.34
N PRO A 96 -4.66 4.46 2.63
CA PRO A 96 -4.22 4.85 3.96
C PRO A 96 -5.24 4.29 4.94
N ALA A 97 -4.76 3.37 5.79
CA ALA A 97 -5.64 2.76 6.80
C ALA A 97 -6.27 3.82 7.70
N LEU A 98 -5.83 5.08 7.55
CA LEU A 98 -6.12 6.17 8.45
C LEU A 98 -6.10 7.52 7.74
N ALA A 99 -7.05 7.76 6.87
CA ALA A 99 -7.41 9.14 6.54
C ALA A 99 -8.15 9.77 7.73
N VAL A 100 -7.43 9.98 8.84
CA VAL A 100 -7.98 10.73 9.96
C VAL A 100 -7.72 12.21 9.68
N GLY A 101 -8.75 12.92 9.30
CA GLY A 101 -8.68 14.35 9.04
C GLY A 101 -9.99 15.02 9.42
N GLY A 102 -9.91 16.27 9.82
CA GLY A 102 -11.07 17.06 10.26
C GLY A 102 -12.22 17.17 9.26
N GLU A 103 -11.96 16.85 7.98
CA GLU A 103 -12.99 16.82 6.92
C GLU A 103 -13.78 15.51 6.89
N THR A 104 -13.25 14.40 7.43
CA THR A 104 -13.92 13.10 7.39
C THR A 104 -14.78 12.82 8.61
N GLY A 105 -14.65 13.60 9.68
CA GLY A 105 -15.31 13.34 10.97
C GLY A 105 -14.86 12.05 11.64
N GLN A 106 -13.73 11.48 11.19
CA GLN A 106 -13.17 10.25 11.75
C GLN A 106 -12.16 10.56 12.85
N LEU A 107 -12.17 9.73 13.88
CA LEU A 107 -11.32 9.83 15.05
C LEU A 107 -10.56 8.52 15.25
N ILE A 108 -9.35 8.60 15.80
CA ILE A 108 -8.66 7.43 16.32
C ILE A 108 -9.08 7.23 17.78
N LEU A 109 -9.62 6.05 18.06
CA LEU A 109 -9.97 5.64 19.41
C LEU A 109 -9.00 4.54 19.86
N SER A 110 -8.22 4.83 20.89
CA SER A 110 -7.41 3.83 21.57
C SER A 110 -8.32 2.99 22.49
N ILE A 111 -8.27 1.68 22.37
CA ILE A 111 -9.10 0.77 23.13
C ILE A 111 -8.38 0.33 24.39
N PRO A 112 -8.82 0.76 25.58
CA PRO A 112 -8.23 0.30 26.81
C PRO A 112 -8.41 -1.20 27.00
N ASN A 113 -7.38 -1.93 27.45
CA ASN A 113 -7.46 -3.38 27.67
C ASN A 113 -8.57 -3.78 28.65
N GLN A 114 -8.90 -2.91 29.60
CA GLN A 114 -10.01 -3.13 30.54
C GLN A 114 -11.39 -3.19 29.88
N TRP A 115 -11.55 -2.64 28.68
CA TRP A 115 -12.77 -2.75 27.90
C TRP A 115 -12.89 -4.08 27.18
N LEU A 116 -11.79 -4.83 27.07
CA LEU A 116 -11.73 -6.08 26.32
C LEU A 116 -11.86 -7.29 27.27
N MET A 117 -12.67 -8.25 26.85
CA MET A 117 -12.72 -9.58 27.43
C MET A 117 -11.69 -10.49 26.75
N SER A 118 -11.62 -10.39 25.42
CA SER A 118 -10.64 -11.09 24.60
C SER A 118 -10.49 -10.41 23.24
N PHE A 119 -9.32 -10.61 22.63
CA PHE A 119 -9.02 -10.15 21.27
C PHE A 119 -7.98 -11.07 20.63
N PRO A 120 -8.01 -11.23 19.28
CA PRO A 120 -7.05 -12.06 18.55
C PRO A 120 -5.64 -11.46 18.55
N GLN A 121 -4.63 -12.26 18.83
CA GLN A 121 -3.22 -11.85 18.71
C GLN A 121 -2.74 -11.72 17.25
N THR A 122 -3.51 -12.26 16.32
CA THR A 122 -3.29 -12.17 14.87
C THR A 122 -3.81 -10.88 14.25
N LEU A 123 -4.42 -10.01 15.06
CA LEU A 123 -4.94 -8.71 14.61
C LEU A 123 -3.81 -7.82 14.10
N ARG A 124 -4.04 -7.14 12.97
CA ARG A 124 -3.06 -6.24 12.34
C ARG A 124 -3.73 -4.96 11.86
N ARG A 125 -2.91 -3.97 11.59
CA ARG A 125 -3.33 -2.72 10.93
C ARG A 125 -4.08 -3.02 9.64
N GLY A 126 -5.21 -2.34 9.45
CA GLY A 126 -6.06 -2.47 8.27
C GLY A 126 -7.13 -3.55 8.35
N ASP A 127 -7.13 -4.38 9.41
CA ASP A 127 -8.22 -5.34 9.64
C ASP A 127 -9.51 -4.61 10.00
N GLU A 128 -10.65 -5.20 9.66
CA GLU A 128 -11.96 -4.75 10.14
C GLU A 128 -12.31 -5.54 11.40
N VAL A 129 -12.46 -4.85 12.54
CA VAL A 129 -12.86 -5.48 13.80
C VAL A 129 -14.30 -5.21 14.14
N SER A 130 -14.96 -6.24 14.67
CA SER A 130 -16.31 -6.18 15.22
C SER A 130 -16.26 -6.32 16.74
N PHE A 131 -16.87 -5.35 17.43
CA PHE A 131 -17.04 -5.34 18.88
C PHE A 131 -18.29 -6.13 19.24
N TYR A 132 -18.11 -7.30 19.85
CA TYR A 132 -19.18 -8.17 20.28
C TYR A 132 -19.44 -8.01 21.77
N CYS A 133 -20.68 -7.78 22.13
CA CYS A 133 -21.12 -7.59 23.51
C CYS A 133 -22.52 -8.15 23.70
N GLU A 134 -22.74 -8.96 24.75
CA GLU A 134 -24.03 -9.53 25.13
C GLU A 134 -24.80 -10.20 23.97
N GLY A 135 -24.12 -10.99 23.19
CA GLY A 135 -24.75 -11.77 22.11
C GLY A 135 -24.93 -11.02 20.78
N LYS A 136 -24.43 -9.79 20.63
CA LYS A 136 -24.57 -9.02 19.39
C LYS A 136 -23.34 -8.16 19.08
N VAL A 137 -23.17 -7.84 17.80
CA VAL A 137 -22.22 -6.83 17.35
C VAL A 137 -22.75 -5.45 17.67
N VAL A 138 -21.98 -4.65 18.40
CA VAL A 138 -22.36 -3.29 18.82
C VAL A 138 -21.74 -2.21 17.97
N ALA A 139 -20.56 -2.48 17.40
CA ALA A 139 -19.86 -1.60 16.45
C ALA A 139 -18.91 -2.42 15.60
N SER A 140 -18.54 -1.88 14.42
CA SER A 140 -17.41 -2.37 13.60
C SER A 140 -16.58 -1.17 13.16
N ALA A 141 -15.27 -1.38 13.06
CA ALA A 141 -14.32 -0.33 12.73
C ALA A 141 -13.01 -0.90 12.17
N PRO A 142 -12.35 -0.18 11.27
CA PRO A 142 -11.02 -0.57 10.81
C PRO A 142 -9.98 -0.30 11.91
N VAL A 143 -9.00 -1.20 11.98
CA VAL A 143 -7.87 -1.11 12.90
C VAL A 143 -6.86 -0.11 12.36
N ALA A 144 -6.62 0.91 13.14
CA ALA A 144 -5.65 1.95 12.87
C ALA A 144 -4.21 1.48 13.08
N TYR A 145 -3.95 1.06 14.30
CA TYR A 145 -2.65 0.56 14.72
C TYR A 145 -2.83 -0.59 15.71
N VAL A 146 -1.87 -1.50 15.65
CA VAL A 146 -1.70 -2.56 16.64
C VAL A 146 -0.29 -2.46 17.18
N ARG A 147 -0.14 -2.28 18.50
CA ARG A 147 1.15 -2.04 19.12
C ARG A 147 1.42 -3.03 20.24
N ASP A 148 2.69 -3.26 20.49
CA ASP A 148 3.17 -4.03 21.63
C ASP A 148 3.27 -3.16 22.92
N SER A 149 3.74 -3.76 24.00
CA SER A 149 3.96 -3.06 25.27
C SER A 149 5.04 -1.98 25.22
N SER A 150 5.89 -2.00 24.21
CA SER A 150 6.95 -1.00 23.95
C SER A 150 6.49 0.10 22.96
N ASN A 151 5.19 0.10 22.61
CA ASN A 151 4.60 1.03 21.65
C ASN A 151 5.14 0.88 20.22
N GLN A 152 5.72 -0.30 19.89
CA GLN A 152 6.15 -0.64 18.53
C GLN A 152 4.99 -1.29 17.77
N GLU A 153 4.90 -1.04 16.45
CA GLU A 153 3.89 -1.67 15.61
C GLU A 153 4.12 -3.20 15.55
N VAL A 154 3.07 -3.97 15.77
CA VAL A 154 3.12 -5.44 15.66
C VAL A 154 2.94 -5.82 14.19
N LEU A 155 3.99 -6.40 13.61
CA LEU A 155 4.03 -6.84 12.22
C LEU A 155 3.97 -8.36 12.13
N SER A 156 3.55 -8.87 10.97
CA SER A 156 3.63 -10.29 10.63
C SER A 156 4.70 -10.52 9.58
N GLY A 157 5.48 -11.59 9.75
CA GLY A 157 6.45 -12.06 8.75
C GLY A 157 5.82 -12.95 7.67
N ASP A 158 4.59 -13.44 7.90
CA ASP A 158 3.90 -14.38 7.03
C ASP A 158 2.45 -13.95 6.77
N GLU A 159 1.84 -14.47 5.70
CA GLU A 159 0.45 -14.22 5.34
C GLU A 159 -0.55 -14.83 6.34
N ALA A 160 -0.19 -15.94 6.97
CA ALA A 160 -1.00 -16.62 7.97
C ALA A 160 -1.03 -15.89 9.31
N ARG A 161 -0.15 -14.87 9.49
CA ARG A 161 -0.06 -14.02 10.69
C ARG A 161 0.26 -14.79 11.99
N LEU A 162 0.81 -15.99 11.85
CA LEU A 162 1.21 -16.82 12.99
C LEU A 162 2.56 -16.38 13.55
N ASP A 163 3.39 -15.76 12.70
CA ASP A 163 4.66 -15.15 13.10
C ASP A 163 4.47 -13.65 13.30
N ALA A 164 4.60 -13.19 14.53
CA ALA A 164 4.44 -11.80 14.93
C ALA A 164 5.69 -11.29 15.64
N THR A 165 6.04 -10.02 15.40
CA THR A 165 7.22 -9.40 16.04
C THR A 165 7.11 -9.34 17.57
N ALA A 166 5.88 -9.21 18.09
CA ALA A 166 5.58 -9.16 19.51
C ALA A 166 4.08 -9.41 19.78
N PRO A 167 3.69 -9.73 21.05
CA PRO A 167 2.28 -9.81 21.43
C PRO A 167 1.58 -8.45 21.32
N VAL A 168 0.33 -8.48 20.88
CA VAL A 168 -0.54 -7.30 20.83
C VAL A 168 -0.85 -6.81 22.25
N SER A 169 -0.63 -5.52 22.50
CA SER A 169 -0.88 -4.88 23.79
C SER A 169 -1.83 -3.67 23.70
N LEU A 170 -1.82 -2.96 22.58
CA LEU A 170 -2.65 -1.80 22.34
C LEU A 170 -3.30 -1.90 20.96
N ILE A 171 -4.58 -1.57 20.90
CA ILE A 171 -5.35 -1.53 19.66
C ILE A 171 -5.94 -0.13 19.51
N GLU A 172 -5.72 0.48 18.36
CA GLU A 172 -6.30 1.76 17.97
C GLU A 172 -7.18 1.54 16.75
N ILE A 173 -8.38 2.10 16.74
CA ILE A 173 -9.38 1.94 15.68
C ILE A 173 -9.80 3.29 15.13
N VAL A 174 -10.26 3.31 13.88
CA VAL A 174 -10.87 4.50 13.26
C VAL A 174 -12.37 4.43 13.46
N VAL A 175 -12.95 5.46 14.08
CA VAL A 175 -14.39 5.54 14.34
C VAL A 175 -14.90 6.95 14.09
N ASP A 176 -16.18 7.07 13.83
CA ASP A 176 -16.89 8.34 13.98
C ASP A 176 -17.22 8.62 15.46
N GLU A 177 -17.55 9.87 15.75
CA GLU A 177 -17.89 10.30 17.12
C GLU A 177 -19.03 9.48 17.72
N SER A 178 -20.03 9.12 16.93
CA SER A 178 -21.20 8.37 17.40
C SER A 178 -20.84 6.96 17.88
N LYS A 179 -19.96 6.27 17.14
CA LYS A 179 -19.43 4.95 17.51
C LYS A 179 -18.51 5.05 18.73
N ALA A 180 -17.65 6.07 18.79
CA ALA A 180 -16.78 6.30 19.94
C ALA A 180 -17.59 6.49 21.22
N LEU A 181 -18.60 7.38 21.18
CA LEU A 181 -19.52 7.63 22.31
C LEU A 181 -20.30 6.38 22.71
N LYS A 182 -20.77 5.58 21.74
CA LYS A 182 -21.49 4.33 21.99
C LYS A 182 -20.62 3.31 22.71
N LEU A 183 -19.39 3.10 22.25
CA LEU A 183 -18.43 2.17 22.87
C LEU A 183 -18.07 2.64 24.29
N GLY A 184 -17.75 3.92 24.46
CA GLY A 184 -17.44 4.51 25.76
C GLY A 184 -18.60 4.35 26.75
N LYS A 185 -19.81 4.68 26.34
CA LYS A 185 -21.01 4.53 27.19
C LYS A 185 -21.27 3.09 27.64
N LEU A 186 -21.06 2.12 26.76
CA LEU A 186 -21.18 0.70 27.12
C LEU A 186 -20.07 0.29 28.11
N ALA A 187 -18.84 0.74 27.90
CA ALA A 187 -17.72 0.47 28.81
C ALA A 187 -17.94 1.09 30.20
N ASP A 188 -18.48 2.32 30.27
CA ASP A 188 -18.83 2.99 31.53
C ASP A 188 -19.94 2.24 32.31
N GLN A 189 -20.79 1.49 31.60
CA GLN A 189 -21.78 0.60 32.20
C GLN A 189 -21.16 -0.75 32.66
N GLY A 190 -19.85 -0.90 32.59
CA GLY A 190 -19.15 -2.13 32.98
C GLY A 190 -19.21 -3.24 31.93
N LYS A 191 -19.67 -2.93 30.70
CA LYS A 191 -19.70 -3.91 29.62
C LYS A 191 -18.30 -4.12 29.05
N ARG A 192 -17.96 -5.37 28.70
CA ARG A 192 -16.71 -5.73 28.06
C ARG A 192 -16.96 -6.31 26.69
N PHE A 193 -16.01 -6.11 25.79
CA PHE A 193 -16.13 -6.51 24.40
C PHE A 193 -15.21 -7.70 24.08
N VAL A 194 -15.71 -8.59 23.23
CA VAL A 194 -14.90 -9.56 22.49
C VAL A 194 -14.66 -8.96 21.12
N LEU A 195 -13.40 -8.88 20.67
CA LEU A 195 -13.08 -8.47 19.32
C LEU A 195 -13.04 -9.69 18.40
N LEU A 196 -13.74 -9.57 17.29
CA LEU A 196 -13.73 -10.49 16.17
C LEU A 196 -13.24 -9.74 14.95
N TYR A 197 -12.49 -10.38 14.06
CA TYR A 197 -12.07 -9.78 12.79
C TYR A 197 -12.24 -10.77 11.64
N SER A 198 -12.36 -10.25 10.43
CA SER A 198 -12.48 -11.01 9.17
C SER A 198 -11.42 -10.57 8.18
#